data_bfa1ca198258719f7b3a9fc248adddbe
#
_entry.id   bfa1ca198258719f7b3a9fc248adddbe
#
_cell.length_a   1.000
_cell.length_b   1.000
_cell.length_c   1.000
_cell.angle_alpha   90.00
_cell.angle_beta   90.00
_cell.angle_gamma   90.00
#
_symmetry.space_group_name_H-M   'P 1'
#
loop_
_entity.id
_entity.type
_entity.pdbx_description
1 polymer ?
#
loop_
_entity_poly.entity_id
_entity_poly.type
_entity_poly.pdbx_seq_one_letter_code
_entity_poly.pdbx_strand_id
1 'polypeptide(L)'
;FYLEGEKRPVVPWDVKVRYGRAWMTAYAGEHYGGEPGQLDVLFYSSDDGITWLPAAESPVVYHGGVSEVAFEFDSAGNLWAIGRNEDGDATGFGSQVFYAPAGNLGGWQSLAQSDPERYDSPELFRHDEDIFLSARRDVRGPFGPEGDLVAYSFRPKRSALYRLNRAQRRVEFVQDLPGVGDTAFFAVRRSAEHSFLLANYTSPLDNPDISWLEGQTSDRGTSIYLLPIEFTTE
;
A
#
# COMPACT_ATOMS: atom_id res chain seq x y z
N PHE A 1 0.61 -4.43 22.14
CA PHE A 1 0.10 -3.07 21.97
C PHE A 1 -1.44 -3.06 22.11
N TYR A 2 -2.02 -1.91 22.34
CA TYR A 2 -3.44 -1.74 22.61
C TYR A 2 -4.06 -0.73 21.64
N LEU A 3 -5.18 -1.11 21.01
CA LEU A 3 -5.98 -0.24 20.13
C LEU A 3 -7.25 0.17 20.86
N GLU A 4 -7.36 1.45 21.17
CA GLU A 4 -8.54 1.96 21.89
C GLU A 4 -9.79 1.85 21.00
N GLY A 5 -10.84 1.29 21.61
CA GLY A 5 -12.15 1.14 20.96
C GLY A 5 -12.30 -0.06 20.01
N GLU A 6 -11.20 -0.73 19.65
CA GLU A 6 -11.25 -1.87 18.73
C GLU A 6 -11.16 -3.20 19.49
N LYS A 7 -12.08 -4.12 19.17
CA LYS A 7 -12.16 -5.45 19.78
C LYS A 7 -12.03 -6.59 18.77
N ARG A 8 -12.14 -6.28 17.48
CA ARG A 8 -11.98 -7.25 16.40
C ARG A 8 -10.51 -7.56 16.18
N PRO A 9 -10.17 -8.71 15.59
CA PRO A 9 -8.84 -8.92 15.03
C PRO A 9 -8.54 -7.85 13.98
N VAL A 10 -7.35 -7.24 14.07
CA VAL A 10 -6.88 -6.23 13.12
C VAL A 10 -5.57 -6.67 12.49
N VAL A 11 -5.34 -6.23 11.26
CA VAL A 11 -4.07 -6.35 10.57
C VAL A 11 -3.45 -4.95 10.48
N PRO A 12 -2.45 -4.62 11.32
CA PRO A 12 -1.66 -3.40 11.14
C PRO A 12 -0.91 -3.47 9.82
N TRP A 13 -0.85 -2.34 9.10
CA TRP A 13 -0.19 -2.34 7.81
C TRP A 13 1.03 -1.42 7.77
N ASP A 14 0.85 -0.12 7.91
CA ASP A 14 1.92 0.85 7.78
C ASP A 14 2.02 1.74 9.03
N VAL A 15 3.24 2.07 9.43
CA VAL A 15 3.53 2.94 10.57
C VAL A 15 4.54 4.01 10.16
N LYS A 16 4.16 5.28 10.30
CA LYS A 16 5.04 6.43 10.08
C LYS A 16 5.16 7.28 11.34
N VAL A 17 6.34 7.82 11.56
CA VAL A 17 6.57 8.77 12.66
C VAL A 17 6.69 10.18 12.09
N ARG A 18 5.86 11.10 12.60
CA ARG A 18 5.91 12.50 12.23
C ARG A 18 5.76 13.39 13.45
N TYR A 19 6.66 14.37 13.59
CA TYR A 19 6.68 15.33 14.70
C TYR A 19 6.62 14.65 16.07
N GLY A 20 7.34 13.54 16.24
CA GLY A 20 7.41 12.80 17.50
C GLY A 20 6.20 11.92 17.82
N ARG A 21 5.19 11.87 16.94
CA ARG A 21 4.00 11.02 17.06
C ARG A 21 4.03 9.93 16.00
N ALA A 22 3.72 8.70 16.41
CA ALA A 22 3.52 7.59 15.50
C ALA A 22 2.09 7.57 14.98
N TRP A 23 1.93 7.20 13.72
CA TRP A 23 0.66 7.03 13.02
C TRP A 23 0.62 5.65 12.40
N MET A 24 -0.54 5.01 12.39
CA MET A 24 -0.69 3.65 11.90
C MET A 24 -1.97 3.49 11.12
N THR A 25 -1.88 2.87 9.94
CA THR A 25 -3.01 2.28 9.26
C THR A 25 -3.15 0.81 9.64
N ALA A 26 -4.37 0.36 9.73
CA ALA A 26 -4.73 -1.04 9.92
C ALA A 26 -6.03 -1.33 9.18
N TYR A 27 -6.39 -2.59 9.05
CA TYR A 27 -7.72 -2.95 8.58
C TYR A 27 -8.32 -4.07 9.42
N ALA A 28 -9.65 -4.12 9.46
CA ALA A 28 -10.42 -5.11 10.17
C ALA A 28 -11.68 -5.48 9.38
N GLY A 29 -12.20 -6.68 9.56
CA GLY A 29 -13.41 -7.15 8.90
C GLY A 29 -13.22 -8.51 8.25
N GLU A 30 -14.20 -8.91 7.44
CA GLU A 30 -14.19 -10.18 6.74
C GLU A 30 -13.51 -10.06 5.37
N HIS A 31 -12.20 -10.25 5.36
CA HIS A 31 -11.43 -10.31 4.12
C HIS A 31 -11.70 -11.63 3.40
N TYR A 32 -12.05 -11.56 2.12
CA TYR A 32 -12.51 -12.69 1.30
C TYR A 32 -13.83 -13.32 1.78
N GLY A 33 -14.64 -12.60 2.55
CA GLY A 33 -15.86 -13.10 3.20
C GLY A 33 -17.08 -13.32 2.29
N GLY A 34 -16.95 -13.08 1.00
CA GLY A 34 -17.99 -13.38 0.00
C GLY A 34 -18.87 -12.18 -0.38
N GLU A 35 -19.11 -11.22 0.51
CA GLU A 35 -19.82 -9.98 0.19
C GLU A 35 -18.81 -8.83 0.04
N PRO A 36 -18.86 -8.07 -1.08
CA PRO A 36 -17.97 -6.93 -1.27
C PRO A 36 -18.14 -5.85 -0.18
N GLY A 37 -17.05 -5.16 0.15
CA GLY A 37 -17.12 -3.98 0.99
C GLY A 37 -17.27 -4.23 2.50
N GLN A 38 -16.75 -5.35 3.01
CA GLN A 38 -16.86 -5.72 4.44
C GLN A 38 -15.62 -5.37 5.28
N LEU A 39 -14.72 -4.55 4.77
CA LEU A 39 -13.51 -4.12 5.46
C LEU A 39 -13.62 -2.68 5.96
N ASP A 40 -13.08 -2.45 7.15
CA ASP A 40 -12.83 -1.13 7.70
C ASP A 40 -11.34 -0.81 7.63
N VAL A 41 -10.99 0.30 7.01
CA VAL A 41 -9.67 0.89 7.14
C VAL A 41 -9.66 1.74 8.41
N LEU A 42 -8.69 1.46 9.27
CA LEU A 42 -8.54 2.09 10.58
C LEU A 42 -7.30 3.00 10.57
N PHE A 43 -7.40 4.16 11.23
CA PHE A 43 -6.28 5.07 11.39
C PHE A 43 -6.10 5.49 12.84
N TYR A 44 -4.92 5.24 13.35
CA TYR A 44 -4.54 5.46 14.75
C TYR A 44 -3.31 6.34 14.88
N SER A 45 -3.16 6.94 16.06
CA SER A 45 -1.92 7.63 16.46
C SER A 45 -1.48 7.21 17.85
N SER A 46 -0.19 7.33 18.14
CA SER A 46 0.41 7.00 19.43
C SER A 46 1.56 7.93 19.75
N ASP A 47 1.69 8.31 21.02
CA ASP A 47 2.83 9.08 21.53
C ASP A 47 3.93 8.18 22.14
N ASP A 48 3.57 6.91 22.48
CA ASP A 48 4.47 5.96 23.16
C ASP A 48 4.76 4.69 22.34
N GLY A 49 4.05 4.48 21.21
CA GLY A 49 4.13 3.28 20.37
C GLY A 49 3.45 2.04 20.97
N ILE A 50 2.81 2.16 22.13
CA ILE A 50 2.17 1.07 22.87
C ILE A 50 0.65 1.26 22.88
N THR A 51 0.20 2.46 23.27
CA THR A 51 -1.21 2.84 23.32
C THR A 51 -1.57 3.60 22.05
N TRP A 52 -2.49 3.08 21.29
CA TRP A 52 -2.92 3.65 20.02
C TRP A 52 -4.33 4.20 20.14
N LEU A 53 -4.49 5.48 19.94
CA LEU A 53 -5.75 6.20 19.99
C LEU A 53 -6.28 6.45 18.57
N PRO A 54 -7.60 6.42 18.35
CA PRO A 54 -8.17 6.87 17.09
C PRO A 54 -7.63 8.24 16.67
N ALA A 55 -7.27 8.38 15.39
CA ALA A 55 -6.75 9.64 14.87
C ALA A 55 -7.83 10.74 14.76
N ALA A 56 -9.10 10.37 14.91
CA ALA A 56 -10.26 11.24 14.94
C ALA A 56 -11.29 10.71 15.95
N GLU A 57 -12.54 11.16 15.87
CA GLU A 57 -13.65 10.68 16.72
C GLU A 57 -13.90 9.17 16.57
N SER A 58 -13.70 8.64 15.35
CA SER A 58 -13.73 7.21 15.02
C SER A 58 -12.39 6.75 14.46
N PRO A 59 -11.93 5.53 14.76
CA PRO A 59 -10.77 4.96 14.08
C PRO A 59 -11.06 4.62 12.60
N VAL A 60 -12.33 4.36 12.25
CA VAL A 60 -12.71 3.99 10.87
C VAL A 60 -12.65 5.23 9.99
N VAL A 61 -11.77 5.20 9.00
CA VAL A 61 -11.58 6.28 8.02
C VAL A 61 -12.10 5.94 6.63
N TYR A 62 -12.35 4.67 6.37
CA TYR A 62 -13.02 4.18 5.16
C TYR A 62 -13.69 2.83 5.45
N HIS A 63 -14.85 2.60 4.83
CA HIS A 63 -15.55 1.32 4.85
C HIS A 63 -15.76 0.87 3.40
N GLY A 64 -15.32 -0.34 3.06
CA GLY A 64 -15.37 -0.85 1.69
C GLY A 64 -14.57 -2.14 1.53
N GLY A 65 -14.01 -2.36 0.33
CA GLY A 65 -13.21 -3.54 0.00
C GLY A 65 -11.70 -3.35 0.16
N VAL A 66 -11.27 -2.26 0.81
CA VAL A 66 -9.86 -1.86 0.86
C VAL A 66 -9.13 -2.49 2.03
N SER A 67 -8.00 -3.12 1.73
CA SER A 67 -7.00 -3.64 2.67
C SER A 67 -5.62 -3.07 2.36
N GLU A 68 -4.62 -3.35 3.18
CA GLU A 68 -3.21 -3.02 2.88
C GLU A 68 -2.98 -1.56 2.50
N VAL A 69 -3.28 -0.63 3.42
CA VAL A 69 -3.18 0.81 3.14
C VAL A 69 -1.85 1.37 3.61
N ALA A 70 -0.98 1.73 2.68
CA ALA A 70 0.20 2.56 2.96
C ALA A 70 -0.14 4.04 2.92
N PHE A 71 0.59 4.86 3.67
CA PHE A 71 0.38 6.30 3.71
C PHE A 71 1.68 7.08 3.83
N GLU A 72 1.65 8.35 3.44
CA GLU A 72 2.74 9.31 3.64
C GLU A 72 2.18 10.72 3.83
N PHE A 73 2.93 11.57 4.49
CA PHE A 73 2.60 12.98 4.65
C PHE A 73 3.37 13.85 3.66
N ASP A 74 2.68 14.78 3.01
CA ASP A 74 3.37 15.81 2.23
C ASP A 74 4.02 16.88 3.12
N SER A 75 4.75 17.83 2.51
CA SER A 75 5.42 18.91 3.24
C SER A 75 4.46 19.82 4.01
N ALA A 76 3.22 19.99 3.51
CA ALA A 76 2.17 20.78 4.17
C ALA A 76 1.49 20.02 5.32
N GLY A 77 1.76 18.72 5.48
CA GLY A 77 1.17 17.90 6.51
C GLY A 77 -0.11 17.17 6.12
N ASN A 78 -0.53 17.29 4.88
CA ASN A 78 -1.64 16.48 4.41
C ASN A 78 -1.23 15.01 4.29
N LEU A 79 -2.17 14.13 4.55
CA LEU A 79 -1.99 12.70 4.39
C LEU A 79 -2.42 12.27 2.98
N TRP A 80 -1.59 11.44 2.37
CA TRP A 80 -1.87 10.72 1.15
C TRP A 80 -1.75 9.23 1.43
N ALA A 81 -2.72 8.43 0.97
CA ALA A 81 -2.68 7.00 1.18
C ALA A 81 -3.13 6.25 -0.07
N ILE A 82 -2.60 5.04 -0.23
CA ILE A 82 -2.95 4.12 -1.31
C ILE A 82 -3.22 2.76 -0.69
N GLY A 83 -4.39 2.20 -0.99
CA GLY A 83 -4.82 0.92 -0.47
C GLY A 83 -5.33 0.00 -1.56
N ARG A 84 -5.06 -1.28 -1.41
CA ARG A 84 -5.53 -2.33 -2.30
C ARG A 84 -7.04 -2.55 -2.10
N ASN A 85 -7.85 -2.31 -3.14
CA ASN A 85 -9.28 -2.61 -3.16
C ASN A 85 -9.52 -3.99 -3.80
N GLU A 86 -9.11 -5.03 -3.08
CA GLU A 86 -9.12 -6.41 -3.58
C GLU A 86 -10.48 -7.06 -3.45
N ASP A 87 -11.19 -6.84 -2.34
CA ASP A 87 -12.52 -7.40 -2.12
C ASP A 87 -13.59 -6.65 -2.93
N GLY A 88 -13.26 -5.45 -3.41
CA GLY A 88 -14.15 -4.60 -4.16
C GLY A 88 -15.22 -3.94 -3.30
N ASP A 89 -15.77 -2.87 -3.82
CA ASP A 89 -16.88 -2.12 -3.23
C ASP A 89 -17.62 -1.31 -4.31
N ALA A 90 -18.45 -0.35 -3.90
CA ALA A 90 -19.22 0.49 -4.82
C ALA A 90 -18.33 1.32 -5.78
N THR A 91 -17.05 1.49 -5.47
CA THR A 91 -16.07 2.19 -6.33
C THR A 91 -15.37 1.26 -7.33
N GLY A 92 -15.59 -0.04 -7.27
CA GLY A 92 -14.97 -1.07 -8.10
C GLY A 92 -13.88 -1.86 -7.37
N PHE A 93 -13.00 -2.46 -8.15
CA PHE A 93 -11.80 -3.21 -7.70
C PHE A 93 -10.52 -2.46 -8.09
N GLY A 94 -9.38 -2.98 -7.70
CA GLY A 94 -8.06 -2.42 -8.00
C GLY A 94 -7.45 -1.72 -6.78
N SER A 95 -7.37 -0.39 -6.78
CA SER A 95 -6.82 0.35 -5.64
C SER A 95 -7.54 1.69 -5.42
N GLN A 96 -7.56 2.13 -4.18
CA GLN A 96 -8.03 3.45 -3.80
C GLN A 96 -6.85 4.39 -3.50
N VAL A 97 -7.01 5.65 -3.90
CA VAL A 97 -6.13 6.75 -3.51
C VAL A 97 -6.90 7.68 -2.58
N PHE A 98 -6.35 7.88 -1.41
CA PHE A 98 -6.96 8.70 -0.37
C PHE A 98 -6.17 9.99 -0.14
N TYR A 99 -6.90 11.00 0.31
CA TYR A 99 -6.35 12.26 0.77
C TYR A 99 -7.05 12.69 2.06
N ALA A 100 -6.28 13.20 3.03
CA ALA A 100 -6.82 13.90 4.18
C ALA A 100 -6.02 15.18 4.44
N PRO A 101 -6.69 16.34 4.67
CA PRO A 101 -6.01 17.60 4.94
C PRO A 101 -5.33 17.57 6.32
N ALA A 102 -4.23 18.28 6.48
CA ALA A 102 -3.45 18.36 7.72
C ALA A 102 -4.28 18.74 8.95
N GLY A 103 -5.33 19.57 8.76
CA GLY A 103 -6.24 19.98 9.85
C GLY A 103 -7.31 18.94 10.21
N ASN A 104 -7.44 17.85 9.44
CA ASN A 104 -8.42 16.79 9.68
C ASN A 104 -7.89 15.45 9.11
N LEU A 105 -6.92 14.86 9.77
CA LEU A 105 -6.27 13.62 9.33
C LEU A 105 -7.19 12.38 9.42
N GLY A 106 -8.32 12.47 10.09
CA GLY A 106 -9.35 11.41 10.09
C GLY A 106 -10.41 11.58 9.00
N GLY A 107 -10.42 12.71 8.29
CA GLY A 107 -11.40 13.02 7.24
C GLY A 107 -10.92 12.57 5.85
N TRP A 108 -10.80 11.28 5.64
CA TRP A 108 -10.28 10.71 4.39
C TRP A 108 -11.26 10.88 3.22
N GLN A 109 -10.74 11.28 2.10
CA GLN A 109 -11.45 11.44 0.83
C GLN A 109 -10.92 10.40 -0.15
N SER A 110 -11.77 9.49 -0.61
CA SER A 110 -11.46 8.48 -1.61
C SER A 110 -11.72 8.97 -3.04
N LEU A 111 -11.30 8.20 -4.03
CA LEU A 111 -11.72 8.35 -5.41
C LEU A 111 -13.19 7.92 -5.55
N ALA A 112 -13.92 8.53 -6.50
CA ALA A 112 -15.28 8.11 -6.86
C ALA A 112 -15.29 6.73 -7.58
N GLN A 113 -14.21 6.40 -8.27
CA GLN A 113 -13.95 5.09 -8.87
C GLN A 113 -12.54 4.68 -8.50
N SER A 114 -12.34 3.41 -8.15
CA SER A 114 -11.02 2.84 -7.90
C SER A 114 -10.12 2.95 -9.15
N ASP A 115 -8.84 3.14 -8.91
CA ASP A 115 -7.83 2.93 -9.94
C ASP A 115 -7.87 1.43 -10.33
N PRO A 116 -8.02 1.10 -11.62
CA PRO A 116 -8.12 -0.29 -12.05
C PRO A 116 -6.83 -1.10 -11.84
N GLU A 117 -5.69 -0.42 -11.63
CA GLU A 117 -4.45 -1.08 -11.27
C GLU A 117 -4.50 -1.56 -9.81
N ARG A 118 -3.94 -2.73 -9.59
CA ARG A 118 -3.83 -3.30 -8.25
C ARG A 118 -2.41 -3.11 -7.74
N TYR A 119 -2.25 -2.19 -6.79
CA TYR A 119 -0.98 -1.93 -6.12
C TYR A 119 -0.90 -2.81 -4.87
N ASP A 120 -0.51 -4.07 -5.05
CA ASP A 120 -0.41 -5.00 -3.94
C ASP A 120 0.76 -4.68 -3.02
N SER A 121 0.52 -4.86 -1.72
CA SER A 121 1.50 -4.63 -0.66
C SER A 121 2.20 -3.29 -0.81
N PRO A 122 1.42 -2.19 -0.87
CA PRO A 122 1.96 -0.86 -1.09
C PRO A 122 2.85 -0.41 0.06
N GLU A 123 3.90 0.34 -0.28
CA GLU A 123 4.73 1.11 0.63
C GLU A 123 4.96 2.51 0.05
N LEU A 124 4.55 3.53 0.79
CA LEU A 124 4.74 4.93 0.40
C LEU A 124 5.95 5.54 1.08
N PHE A 125 6.70 6.34 0.35
CA PHE A 125 7.80 7.15 0.90
C PHE A 125 7.91 8.48 0.17
N ARG A 126 8.50 9.47 0.83
CA ARG A 126 8.64 10.82 0.28
C ARG A 126 10.10 11.16 0.00
N HIS A 127 10.34 11.69 -1.20
CA HIS A 127 11.57 12.39 -1.56
C HIS A 127 11.20 13.80 -2.00
N ASP A 128 11.72 14.79 -1.30
CA ASP A 128 11.39 16.22 -1.45
C ASP A 128 9.88 16.46 -1.43
N GLU A 129 9.31 17.00 -2.49
CA GLU A 129 7.88 17.25 -2.63
C GLU A 129 7.12 16.07 -3.25
N ASP A 130 7.82 15.08 -3.80
CA ASP A 130 7.20 13.94 -4.45
C ASP A 130 6.98 12.78 -3.47
N ILE A 131 5.83 12.12 -3.63
CA ILE A 131 5.50 10.87 -2.94
C ILE A 131 5.61 9.73 -3.94
N PHE A 132 6.38 8.73 -3.57
CA PHE A 132 6.60 7.51 -4.35
C PHE A 132 5.90 6.33 -3.71
N LEU A 133 5.52 5.38 -4.55
CA LEU A 133 4.92 4.11 -4.16
C LEU A 133 5.78 2.97 -4.69
N SER A 134 6.16 2.04 -3.82
CA SER A 134 6.63 0.72 -4.21
C SER A 134 5.51 -0.29 -4.02
N ALA A 135 5.20 -1.09 -5.04
CA ALA A 135 4.15 -2.09 -4.99
C ALA A 135 4.42 -3.24 -5.96
N ARG A 136 3.78 -4.38 -5.73
CA ARG A 136 3.68 -5.44 -6.75
C ARG A 136 2.65 -5.03 -7.78
N ARG A 137 3.01 -5.13 -9.06
CA ARG A 137 2.11 -4.89 -10.17
C ARG A 137 1.79 -6.16 -10.95
N ASP A 138 0.62 -6.19 -11.55
CA ASP A 138 0.21 -7.19 -12.53
C ASP A 138 0.72 -6.76 -13.92
N VAL A 139 1.66 -7.53 -14.50
CA VAL A 139 2.29 -7.17 -15.78
C VAL A 139 1.28 -7.20 -16.94
N ARG A 140 0.25 -8.05 -16.82
CA ARG A 140 -0.80 -8.21 -17.83
C ARG A 140 -2.14 -7.63 -17.39
N GLY A 141 -2.09 -6.77 -16.34
CA GLY A 141 -3.25 -6.03 -15.88
C GLY A 141 -3.75 -5.01 -16.89
N PRO A 142 -4.69 -4.16 -16.52
CA PRO A 142 -5.17 -3.97 -15.15
C PRO A 142 -5.96 -5.16 -14.60
N PHE A 143 -6.17 -5.14 -13.26
CA PHE A 143 -6.95 -6.17 -12.55
C PHE A 143 -8.38 -6.27 -13.06
N GLY A 144 -8.90 -5.17 -13.59
CA GLY A 144 -10.24 -5.05 -14.16
C GLY A 144 -11.31 -4.75 -13.11
N PRO A 145 -12.45 -4.26 -13.59
CA PRO A 145 -13.53 -3.81 -12.71
C PRO A 145 -14.25 -4.95 -11.98
N GLU A 146 -14.05 -6.19 -12.40
CA GLU A 146 -14.74 -7.38 -11.87
C GLU A 146 -13.89 -8.14 -10.85
N GLY A 147 -12.62 -7.77 -10.69
CA GLY A 147 -11.75 -8.32 -9.66
C GLY A 147 -11.44 -9.82 -9.81
N ASP A 148 -11.03 -10.26 -11.00
CA ASP A 148 -10.72 -11.67 -11.26
C ASP A 148 -9.43 -12.12 -10.58
N LEU A 149 -9.56 -12.58 -9.32
CA LEU A 149 -8.47 -13.10 -8.51
C LEU A 149 -7.83 -14.35 -9.10
N VAL A 150 -8.60 -15.20 -9.79
CA VAL A 150 -8.07 -16.42 -10.40
C VAL A 150 -7.15 -16.05 -11.55
N ALA A 151 -7.62 -15.24 -12.49
CA ALA A 151 -6.77 -14.76 -13.60
C ALA A 151 -5.56 -13.98 -13.07
N TYR A 152 -5.75 -13.14 -12.06
CA TYR A 152 -4.65 -12.42 -11.39
C TYR A 152 -3.55 -13.37 -10.93
N SER A 153 -3.89 -14.48 -10.27
CA SER A 153 -2.94 -15.44 -9.70
C SER A 153 -2.06 -16.14 -10.74
N PHE A 154 -2.58 -16.28 -11.98
CA PHE A 154 -1.87 -16.91 -13.10
C PHE A 154 -1.11 -15.93 -14.00
N ARG A 155 -1.13 -14.63 -13.70
CA ARG A 155 -0.40 -13.63 -14.49
C ARG A 155 0.98 -13.32 -13.88
N PRO A 156 1.97 -12.95 -14.70
CA PRO A 156 3.27 -12.51 -14.22
C PRO A 156 3.18 -11.27 -13.33
N LYS A 157 4.03 -11.24 -12.31
CA LYS A 157 4.14 -10.10 -11.39
C LYS A 157 5.53 -9.49 -11.43
N ARG A 158 5.60 -8.18 -11.12
CA ARG A 158 6.82 -7.41 -10.95
C ARG A 158 6.74 -6.55 -9.70
N SER A 159 7.86 -6.33 -9.07
CA SER A 159 8.04 -5.16 -8.22
C SER A 159 8.12 -3.92 -9.09
N ALA A 160 7.50 -2.82 -8.67
CA ALA A 160 7.54 -1.58 -9.43
C ALA A 160 7.57 -0.36 -8.53
N LEU A 161 8.16 0.72 -9.07
CA LEU A 161 8.16 2.06 -8.50
C LEU A 161 7.18 2.93 -9.28
N TYR A 162 6.40 3.71 -8.54
CA TYR A 162 5.45 4.67 -9.07
C TYR A 162 5.63 6.01 -8.38
N ARG A 163 5.07 7.07 -8.95
CA ARG A 163 4.95 8.40 -8.37
C ARG A 163 3.48 8.79 -8.24
N LEU A 164 3.11 9.40 -7.12
CA LEU A 164 1.77 9.93 -6.91
C LEU A 164 1.65 11.34 -7.52
N ASN A 165 0.85 11.46 -8.57
CA ASN A 165 0.40 12.75 -9.07
C ASN A 165 -0.72 13.29 -8.18
N ARG A 166 -0.36 14.13 -7.21
CA ARG A 166 -1.28 14.65 -6.18
C ARG A 166 -2.39 15.53 -6.78
N ALA A 167 -2.08 16.29 -7.84
CA ALA A 167 -3.05 17.17 -8.48
C ALA A 167 -4.19 16.40 -9.18
N GLN A 168 -3.85 15.25 -9.74
CA GLN A 168 -4.80 14.38 -10.45
C GLN A 168 -5.29 13.22 -9.57
N ARG A 169 -4.74 13.06 -8.36
CA ARG A 169 -4.97 11.90 -7.48
C ARG A 169 -4.78 10.57 -8.22
N ARG A 170 -3.70 10.48 -8.99
CA ARG A 170 -3.40 9.33 -9.84
C ARG A 170 -1.99 8.82 -9.59
N VAL A 171 -1.83 7.50 -9.65
CA VAL A 171 -0.54 6.82 -9.57
C VAL A 171 0.06 6.71 -10.98
N GLU A 172 1.31 7.11 -11.16
CA GLU A 172 2.03 7.10 -12.42
C GLU A 172 3.20 6.12 -12.34
N PHE A 173 3.27 5.19 -13.27
CA PHE A 173 4.37 4.22 -13.36
C PHE A 173 5.69 4.94 -13.65
N VAL A 174 6.74 4.58 -12.90
CA VAL A 174 8.10 5.09 -13.13
C VAL A 174 8.95 4.00 -13.76
N GLN A 175 9.13 2.86 -13.08
CA GLN A 175 9.94 1.76 -13.59
C GLN A 175 9.67 0.45 -12.84
N ASP A 176 10.03 -0.68 -13.46
CA ASP A 176 10.12 -1.94 -12.76
C ASP A 176 11.34 -1.96 -11.83
N LEU A 177 11.18 -2.56 -10.67
CA LEU A 177 12.25 -2.89 -9.73
C LEU A 177 12.59 -4.38 -9.84
N PRO A 178 13.77 -4.82 -9.37
CA PRO A 178 14.03 -6.24 -9.20
C PRO A 178 12.96 -6.90 -8.32
N GLY A 179 12.38 -7.99 -8.82
CA GLY A 179 11.33 -8.73 -8.13
C GLY A 179 10.29 -9.28 -9.10
N VAL A 180 10.03 -10.57 -9.01
CA VAL A 180 9.14 -11.33 -9.91
C VAL A 180 8.30 -12.32 -9.13
N GLY A 181 7.18 -12.73 -9.69
CA GLY A 181 6.29 -13.77 -9.16
C GLY A 181 5.72 -13.43 -7.79
N ASP A 182 6.01 -14.24 -6.79
CA ASP A 182 5.71 -13.90 -5.41
C ASP A 182 6.75 -12.90 -4.91
N THR A 183 6.41 -11.63 -4.97
CA THR A 183 7.23 -10.48 -4.55
C THR A 183 6.32 -9.42 -3.94
N ALA A 184 6.62 -8.96 -2.73
CA ALA A 184 5.79 -8.00 -2.00
C ALA A 184 6.46 -7.54 -0.70
N PHE A 185 5.72 -6.78 0.14
CA PHE A 185 6.11 -6.32 1.48
C PHE A 185 7.39 -5.50 1.49
N PHE A 186 7.35 -4.43 0.72
CA PHE A 186 8.45 -3.48 0.66
C PHE A 186 8.65 -2.78 2.01
N ALA A 187 9.92 -2.55 2.33
CA ALA A 187 10.29 -1.62 3.39
C ALA A 187 11.31 -0.62 2.81
N VAL A 188 11.03 0.66 2.95
CA VAL A 188 11.88 1.72 2.40
C VAL A 188 12.39 2.61 3.53
N ARG A 189 13.69 2.84 3.56
CA ARG A 189 14.32 3.74 4.52
C ARG A 189 15.23 4.73 3.81
N ARG A 190 15.11 6.01 4.16
CA ARG A 190 16.07 7.03 3.75
C ARG A 190 17.43 6.73 4.36
N SER A 191 18.47 6.64 3.54
CA SER A 191 19.87 6.41 3.93
C SER A 191 20.72 7.67 3.84
N ALA A 192 20.39 8.60 2.94
CA ALA A 192 20.99 9.93 2.80
C ALA A 192 19.94 10.89 2.21
N GLU A 193 20.33 12.15 1.94
CA GLU A 193 19.43 13.21 1.49
C GLU A 193 18.62 12.81 0.24
N HIS A 194 19.28 12.21 -0.76
CA HIS A 194 18.67 11.76 -2.01
C HIS A 194 18.74 10.25 -2.22
N SER A 195 19.06 9.49 -1.15
CA SER A 195 19.25 8.04 -1.23
C SER A 195 18.34 7.29 -0.29
N PHE A 196 17.85 6.16 -0.75
CA PHE A 196 17.02 5.23 0.01
C PHE A 196 17.55 3.81 -0.11
N LEU A 197 17.29 3.01 0.90
CA LEU A 197 17.47 1.56 0.86
C LEU A 197 16.11 0.91 0.89
N LEU A 198 15.80 0.13 -0.13
CA LEU A 198 14.59 -0.67 -0.24
C LEU A 198 14.92 -2.12 0.06
N ALA A 199 14.17 -2.74 0.95
CA ALA A 199 14.19 -4.18 1.18
C ALA A 199 12.93 -4.80 0.58
N ASN A 200 13.07 -5.97 -0.04
CA ASN A 200 11.95 -6.73 -0.57
C ASN A 200 12.34 -8.20 -0.71
N TYR A 201 11.36 -9.07 -1.00
CA TYR A 201 11.62 -10.45 -1.40
C TYR A 201 11.15 -10.71 -2.84
N THR A 202 11.64 -11.78 -3.43
CA THR A 202 11.36 -12.16 -4.81
C THR A 202 11.42 -13.66 -5.01
N SER A 203 10.61 -14.20 -5.90
CA SER A 203 10.87 -15.47 -6.53
C SER A 203 12.16 -15.39 -7.37
N PRO A 204 12.75 -16.53 -7.81
CA PRO A 204 13.97 -16.53 -8.61
C PRO A 204 13.86 -15.65 -9.87
N LEU A 205 14.82 -14.74 -10.05
CA LEU A 205 14.82 -13.72 -11.11
C LEU A 205 15.12 -14.27 -12.52
N ASP A 206 15.57 -15.50 -12.64
CA ASP A 206 15.86 -16.15 -13.93
C ASP A 206 14.61 -16.57 -14.71
N ASN A 207 13.43 -16.51 -14.08
CA ASN A 207 12.13 -16.67 -14.73
C ASN A 207 11.31 -15.36 -14.62
N PRO A 208 11.51 -14.39 -15.52
CA PRO A 208 10.85 -13.11 -15.44
C PRO A 208 9.34 -13.16 -15.66
N ASP A 209 8.81 -14.18 -16.25
CA ASP A 209 7.38 -14.33 -16.53
C ASP A 209 6.65 -15.26 -15.55
N ILE A 210 7.30 -15.61 -14.44
CA ILE A 210 6.69 -16.42 -13.38
C ILE A 210 5.46 -15.71 -12.80
N SER A 211 4.35 -16.44 -12.71
CA SER A 211 3.11 -15.95 -12.08
C SER A 211 3.23 -15.90 -10.55
N TRP A 212 2.27 -15.24 -9.91
CA TRP A 212 2.22 -15.23 -8.45
C TRP A 212 2.07 -16.64 -7.87
N LEU A 213 1.16 -17.44 -8.44
CA LEU A 213 0.90 -18.80 -7.95
C LEU A 213 2.12 -19.71 -8.12
N GLU A 214 2.76 -19.68 -9.30
CA GLU A 214 4.01 -20.43 -9.51
C GLU A 214 5.11 -20.01 -8.57
N GLY A 215 5.24 -18.70 -8.29
CA GLY A 215 6.19 -18.18 -7.33
C GLY A 215 5.94 -18.70 -5.92
N GLN A 216 4.68 -18.72 -5.46
CA GLN A 216 4.30 -19.24 -4.14
C GLN A 216 4.48 -20.74 -3.98
N THR A 217 4.26 -21.49 -5.04
CA THR A 217 4.35 -22.98 -5.00
C THR A 217 5.69 -23.51 -5.44
N SER A 218 6.65 -22.65 -5.78
CA SER A 218 7.98 -23.02 -6.21
C SER A 218 8.79 -23.67 -5.09
N ASP A 219 9.43 -24.81 -5.39
CA ASP A 219 10.40 -25.47 -4.49
C ASP A 219 11.73 -24.71 -4.39
N ARG A 220 11.97 -23.73 -5.27
CA ARG A 220 13.17 -22.89 -5.28
C ARG A 220 13.18 -21.81 -4.21
N GLY A 221 12.03 -21.60 -3.54
CA GLY A 221 11.88 -20.64 -2.47
C GLY A 221 11.96 -19.18 -2.93
N THR A 222 12.13 -18.29 -1.97
CA THR A 222 12.24 -16.84 -2.18
C THR A 222 13.56 -16.31 -1.64
N SER A 223 14.01 -15.20 -2.19
CA SER A 223 15.22 -14.48 -1.74
C SER A 223 14.86 -13.09 -1.25
N ILE A 224 15.44 -12.65 -0.14
CA ILE A 224 15.39 -11.26 0.30
C ILE A 224 16.54 -10.51 -0.37
N TYR A 225 16.26 -9.31 -0.86
CA TYR A 225 17.27 -8.43 -1.43
C TYR A 225 17.18 -7.01 -0.86
N LEU A 226 18.28 -6.29 -0.96
CA LEU A 226 18.38 -4.86 -0.67
C LEU A 226 18.72 -4.12 -1.95
N LEU A 227 17.97 -3.06 -2.23
CA LEU A 227 18.15 -2.22 -3.43
C LEU A 227 18.42 -0.78 -2.99
N PRO A 228 19.61 -0.23 -3.26
CA PRO A 228 19.82 1.21 -3.14
C PRO A 228 19.08 1.95 -4.27
N ILE A 229 18.38 3.01 -3.90
CA ILE A 229 17.70 3.93 -4.83
C ILE A 229 18.33 5.30 -4.62
N GLU A 230 18.77 5.93 -5.72
CA GLU A 230 19.30 7.28 -5.72
C GLU A 230 18.48 8.18 -6.64
N PHE A 231 18.08 9.32 -6.12
CA PHE A 231 17.44 10.37 -6.90
C PHE A 231 18.51 11.36 -7.34
N THR A 232 18.69 11.49 -8.63
CA THR A 232 19.62 12.48 -9.21
C THR A 232 18.91 13.81 -9.37
N THR A 233 19.49 14.88 -8.85
CA THR A 233 19.08 16.25 -9.18
C THR A 233 19.55 16.56 -10.60
N GLU A 234 18.62 16.89 -11.52
CA GLU A 234 18.98 17.49 -12.81
C GLU A 234 19.49 18.93 -12.67
#